data_e3b7b043df90ed7aac3e650bd49a019d
#
_entry.id   e3b7b043df90ed7aac3e650bd49a019d
#
_cell.length_a   1.000
_cell.length_b   1.000
_cell.length_c   1.000
_cell.angle_alpha   90.00
_cell.angle_beta   90.00
_cell.angle_gamma   90.00
#
_symmetry.space_group_name_H-M   'P 1'
#
loop_
_entity.id
_entity.type
_entity.pdbx_description
1 polymer ?
#
loop_
_entity_poly.entity_id
_entity_poly.type
_entity_poly.pdbx_seq_one_letter_code
_entity_poly.pdbx_strand_id
1 'polypeptide(L)'
;ENPESEIVVILAGPGDSSGHWDDAQQNPLILWGIRDRSSPGTYVGTSPTDRPFFKPVTMDPRLARLMVSLSFSRGTPSAVVDPFCGTGGIAIEASMLGLKALASDLDSRMVEGTKENLDWAGGTGSYRVERCSADSTHEVWGSIERCSFVFDPPYGRNAWTSEDGLDVFLGALSSAREICPDGTVCTMLPSSPDALDGPVSDKLQVMGLDWEEMRGRIAEFGWDVHSAIPVRVHKSLSRLVVLCHPSD
;
A
#
# COMPACT_ATOMS: atom_id res chain seq x y z
N GLU A 1 19.10 32.87 -6.26
CA GLU A 1 19.42 31.99 -5.14
C GLU A 1 18.43 30.84 -5.16
N ASN A 2 18.93 29.63 -5.14
CA ASN A 2 18.09 28.42 -5.12
C ASN A 2 17.93 28.03 -3.64
N PRO A 3 16.75 28.14 -3.02
CA PRO A 3 16.59 27.80 -1.60
C PRO A 3 16.82 26.30 -1.39
N GLU A 4 17.51 25.95 -0.33
CA GLU A 4 17.73 24.55 0.07
C GLU A 4 16.43 23.87 0.49
N SER A 5 15.46 24.64 0.98
CA SER A 5 14.14 24.13 1.42
C SER A 5 13.02 24.99 0.84
N GLU A 6 11.93 24.36 0.52
CA GLU A 6 10.73 24.98 -0.04
C GLU A 6 9.51 24.63 0.84
N ILE A 7 8.73 25.63 1.24
CA ILE A 7 7.43 25.39 1.86
C ILE A 7 6.42 25.15 0.74
N VAL A 8 5.82 23.95 0.76
CA VAL A 8 4.78 23.55 -0.18
C VAL A 8 3.45 23.57 0.55
N VAL A 9 2.47 24.24 -0.04
CA VAL A 9 1.08 24.23 0.41
C VAL A 9 0.23 23.65 -0.70
N ILE A 10 -0.51 22.57 -0.39
CA ILE A 10 -1.41 21.90 -1.32
C ILE A 10 -2.82 22.14 -0.81
N LEU A 11 -3.66 22.74 -1.64
CA LEU A 11 -5.09 22.81 -1.41
C LEU A 11 -5.76 21.66 -2.12
N ALA A 12 -6.42 20.78 -1.38
CA ALA A 12 -7.15 19.63 -1.91
C ALA A 12 -8.60 19.70 -1.45
N GLY A 13 -9.51 19.46 -2.37
CA GLY A 13 -10.95 19.46 -2.12
C GLY A 13 -11.70 19.32 -3.44
N PRO A 14 -13.01 19.15 -3.41
CA PRO A 14 -13.80 19.13 -4.65
C PRO A 14 -13.75 20.52 -5.29
N GLY A 15 -13.09 20.57 -6.41
CA GLY A 15 -13.11 21.69 -7.32
C GLY A 15 -13.67 21.22 -8.66
N ASP A 16 -14.29 22.12 -9.42
CA ASP A 16 -14.62 21.83 -10.82
C ASP A 16 -13.33 21.77 -11.66
N SER A 17 -13.46 21.28 -12.89
CA SER A 17 -12.35 21.17 -13.85
C SER A 17 -11.75 22.54 -14.25
N SER A 18 -12.34 23.66 -13.84
CA SER A 18 -11.88 25.03 -14.07
C SER A 18 -11.06 25.58 -12.89
N GLY A 19 -10.94 24.84 -11.77
CA GLY A 19 -10.23 25.29 -10.58
C GLY A 19 -11.05 26.25 -9.70
N HIS A 20 -12.33 26.45 -9.98
CA HIS A 20 -13.23 27.19 -9.10
C HIS A 20 -13.66 26.32 -7.93
N TRP A 21 -13.57 26.88 -6.74
CA TRP A 21 -14.03 26.27 -5.50
C TRP A 21 -15.49 26.65 -5.29
N ASP A 22 -16.35 25.63 -5.14
CA ASP A 22 -17.73 25.87 -4.75
C ASP A 22 -17.77 26.08 -3.23
N ASP A 23 -17.97 27.34 -2.80
CA ASP A 23 -17.92 27.76 -1.40
C ASP A 23 -19.02 27.16 -0.52
N ALA A 24 -19.95 26.39 -1.09
CA ALA A 24 -21.20 26.13 -0.41
C ALA A 24 -21.21 24.92 0.55
N GLN A 25 -20.34 23.91 0.43
CA GLN A 25 -20.53 22.68 1.23
C GLN A 25 -19.31 21.85 1.64
N GLN A 26 -18.07 22.19 1.33
CA GLN A 26 -16.96 21.29 1.66
C GLN A 26 -15.72 22.04 2.16
N ASN A 27 -15.29 21.69 3.38
CA ASN A 27 -14.04 22.21 3.93
C ASN A 27 -12.85 21.77 3.07
N PRO A 28 -12.07 22.68 2.47
CA PRO A 28 -10.87 22.32 1.76
C PRO A 28 -9.85 21.70 2.72
N LEU A 29 -9.23 20.61 2.30
CA LEU A 29 -8.07 20.07 3.00
C LEU A 29 -6.84 20.90 2.61
N ILE A 30 -6.22 21.51 3.61
CA ILE A 30 -4.95 22.22 3.42
C ILE A 30 -3.84 21.34 3.95
N LEU A 31 -2.99 20.87 3.05
CA LEU A 31 -1.77 20.15 3.36
C LEU A 31 -0.60 21.11 3.22
N TRP A 32 0.30 21.13 4.18
CA TRP A 32 1.54 21.88 4.07
C TRP A 32 2.74 21.06 4.56
N GLY A 33 3.89 21.36 4.02
CA GLY A 33 5.12 20.66 4.39
C GLY A 33 6.35 21.38 3.86
N ILE A 34 7.50 20.90 4.26
CA ILE A 34 8.79 21.38 3.77
C ILE A 34 9.30 20.36 2.75
N ARG A 35 9.57 20.82 1.54
CA ARG A 35 10.27 20.03 0.53
C ARG A 35 11.76 20.28 0.67
N ASP A 36 12.50 19.23 0.97
CA ASP A 36 13.95 19.23 0.87
C ASP A 36 14.36 19.06 -0.60
N ARG A 37 14.99 20.09 -1.16
CA ARG A 37 15.48 20.08 -2.54
C ARG A 37 16.87 19.48 -2.66
N SER A 38 17.57 19.25 -1.57
CA SER A 38 18.86 18.54 -1.56
C SER A 38 18.69 17.06 -1.83
N SER A 39 17.48 16.53 -1.58
CA SER A 39 17.16 15.14 -1.92
C SER A 39 16.88 15.03 -3.42
N PRO A 40 17.69 14.27 -4.18
CA PRO A 40 17.41 14.04 -5.58
C PRO A 40 16.04 13.39 -5.74
N GLY A 41 15.26 13.83 -6.73
CA GLY A 41 13.97 13.22 -7.05
C GLY A 41 14.14 11.72 -7.28
N THR A 42 13.73 10.92 -6.30
CA THR A 42 14.07 9.49 -6.15
C THR A 42 13.46 8.56 -7.20
N TYR A 43 12.73 9.10 -8.18
CA TYR A 43 12.01 8.29 -9.16
C TYR A 43 12.54 8.38 -10.59
N VAL A 44 13.61 9.14 -10.82
CA VAL A 44 14.27 9.19 -12.14
C VAL A 44 15.15 7.95 -12.29
N GLY A 45 14.87 7.13 -13.31
CA GLY A 45 15.58 5.88 -13.54
C GLY A 45 15.15 4.71 -12.64
N THR A 46 14.03 4.85 -11.91
CA THR A 46 13.47 3.77 -11.06
C THR A 46 12.09 3.31 -11.53
N SER A 47 11.75 3.63 -12.78
CA SER A 47 10.50 3.15 -13.39
C SER A 47 10.43 1.62 -13.35
N PRO A 48 9.23 1.03 -13.19
CA PRO A 48 9.07 -0.41 -13.28
C PRO A 48 9.68 -1.03 -14.54
N THR A 49 9.66 -0.33 -15.66
CA THR A 49 10.23 -0.76 -16.95
C THR A 49 11.77 -0.75 -16.98
N ASP A 50 12.42 -0.07 -16.04
CA ASP A 50 13.88 -0.01 -15.95
C ASP A 50 14.46 -1.16 -15.10
N ARG A 51 13.59 -1.92 -14.42
CA ARG A 51 13.97 -3.00 -13.52
C ARG A 51 14.41 -4.24 -14.30
N PRO A 52 15.39 -5.01 -13.80
CA PRO A 52 15.80 -6.28 -14.41
C PRO A 52 14.64 -7.27 -14.56
N PHE A 53 13.77 -7.33 -13.57
CA PHE A 53 12.57 -8.16 -13.61
C PHE A 53 11.31 -7.27 -13.64
N PHE A 54 10.58 -7.31 -14.75
CA PHE A 54 9.39 -6.50 -14.99
C PHE A 54 8.16 -7.34 -15.33
N LYS A 55 7.00 -6.89 -14.84
CA LYS A 55 5.66 -7.39 -15.21
C LYS A 55 4.73 -6.19 -15.45
N PRO A 56 3.81 -6.26 -16.44
CA PRO A 56 2.90 -5.14 -16.75
C PRO A 56 1.99 -4.69 -15.61
N VAL A 57 1.80 -5.54 -14.59
CA VAL A 57 0.97 -5.28 -13.41
C VAL A 57 1.77 -4.69 -12.23
N THR A 58 3.01 -4.29 -12.45
CA THR A 58 3.86 -3.70 -11.41
C THR A 58 3.28 -2.37 -10.91
N MET A 59 3.19 -2.22 -9.60
CA MET A 59 2.71 -1.00 -8.94
C MET A 59 3.60 0.21 -9.24
N ASP A 60 2.98 1.39 -9.39
CA ASP A 60 3.72 2.66 -9.50
C ASP A 60 4.58 2.88 -8.24
N PRO A 61 5.88 3.21 -8.36
CA PRO A 61 6.77 3.41 -7.22
C PRO A 61 6.31 4.48 -6.24
N ARG A 62 5.65 5.54 -6.73
CA ARG A 62 5.12 6.61 -5.86
C ARG A 62 3.99 6.10 -4.99
N LEU A 63 3.13 5.22 -5.53
CA LEU A 63 2.05 4.60 -4.79
C LEU A 63 2.60 3.61 -3.76
N ALA A 64 3.57 2.79 -4.13
CA ALA A 64 4.26 1.90 -3.20
C ALA A 64 4.92 2.69 -2.05
N ARG A 65 5.62 3.81 -2.36
CA ARG A 65 6.21 4.70 -1.37
C ARG A 65 5.16 5.33 -0.46
N LEU A 66 4.02 5.76 -1.02
CA LEU A 66 2.91 6.31 -0.24
C LEU A 66 2.39 5.26 0.75
N MET A 67 2.14 4.03 0.31
CA MET A 67 1.64 2.96 1.19
C MET A 67 2.63 2.64 2.31
N VAL A 68 3.93 2.52 1.99
CA VAL A 68 4.97 2.32 3.01
C VAL A 68 4.98 3.48 4.01
N SER A 69 4.89 4.74 3.54
CA SER A 69 4.90 5.91 4.41
C SER A 69 3.65 6.01 5.30
N LEU A 70 2.47 5.68 4.76
CA LEU A 70 1.21 5.65 5.53
C LEU A 70 1.26 4.60 6.66
N SER A 71 1.97 3.50 6.44
CA SER A 71 2.12 2.45 7.45
C SER A 71 2.91 2.89 8.69
N PHE A 72 3.54 4.09 8.67
CA PHE A 72 4.23 4.68 9.82
C PHE A 72 3.30 5.44 10.77
N SER A 73 1.99 5.37 10.56
CA SER A 73 1.00 6.11 11.35
C SER A 73 1.09 5.90 12.87
N ARG A 74 1.67 4.78 13.31
CA ARG A 74 1.95 4.46 14.72
C ARG A 74 3.44 4.52 15.07
N GLY A 75 4.25 5.16 14.24
CA GLY A 75 5.70 5.29 14.39
C GLY A 75 6.48 4.49 13.35
N THR A 76 7.76 4.74 13.24
CA THR A 76 8.62 4.08 12.25
C THR A 76 8.80 2.61 12.60
N PRO A 77 8.42 1.67 11.74
CA PRO A 77 8.61 0.23 11.97
C PRO A 77 10.09 -0.16 11.83
N SER A 78 10.48 -1.27 12.43
CA SER A 78 11.79 -1.87 12.21
C SER A 78 11.86 -2.69 10.92
N ALA A 79 10.71 -3.16 10.45
CA ALA A 79 10.57 -3.94 9.22
C ALA A 79 9.23 -3.67 8.52
N VAL A 80 9.22 -3.81 7.21
CA VAL A 80 8.03 -3.88 6.36
C VAL A 80 7.89 -5.30 5.85
N VAL A 81 6.71 -5.89 6.02
CA VAL A 81 6.37 -7.24 5.56
C VAL A 81 5.41 -7.14 4.38
N ASP A 82 5.77 -7.76 3.25
CA ASP A 82 4.97 -7.84 2.03
C ASP A 82 4.75 -9.32 1.65
N PRO A 83 3.58 -9.90 1.97
CA PRO A 83 3.26 -11.30 1.68
C PRO A 83 2.87 -11.56 0.21
N PHE A 84 2.81 -10.53 -0.64
CA PHE A 84 2.43 -10.60 -2.06
C PHE A 84 3.40 -9.80 -2.92
N CYS A 85 4.69 -10.03 -2.76
CA CYS A 85 5.71 -9.11 -3.24
C CYS A 85 5.75 -8.91 -4.76
N GLY A 86 5.26 -9.87 -5.55
CA GLY A 86 5.25 -9.77 -7.01
C GLY A 86 6.62 -9.44 -7.57
N THR A 87 6.78 -8.23 -8.14
CA THR A 87 8.06 -7.74 -8.66
C THR A 87 8.88 -6.92 -7.64
N GLY A 88 8.46 -6.89 -6.38
CA GLY A 88 9.18 -6.25 -5.29
C GLY A 88 8.96 -4.75 -5.15
N GLY A 89 7.88 -4.20 -5.73
CA GLY A 89 7.64 -2.75 -5.71
C GLY A 89 7.64 -2.14 -4.32
N ILE A 90 6.92 -2.72 -3.38
CA ILE A 90 6.83 -2.28 -1.98
C ILE A 90 8.15 -2.54 -1.24
N ALA A 91 8.72 -3.73 -1.43
CA ALA A 91 9.98 -4.10 -0.78
C ALA A 91 11.15 -3.18 -1.18
N ILE A 92 11.23 -2.75 -2.46
CA ILE A 92 12.19 -1.75 -2.94
C ILE A 92 12.01 -0.43 -2.19
N GLU A 93 10.78 0.07 -2.13
CA GLU A 93 10.51 1.36 -1.46
C GLU A 93 10.80 1.32 0.04
N ALA A 94 10.53 0.20 0.72
CA ALA A 94 10.93 -0.02 2.10
C ALA A 94 12.47 0.00 2.26
N SER A 95 13.19 -0.72 1.41
CA SER A 95 14.66 -0.75 1.41
C SER A 95 15.27 0.63 1.11
N MET A 96 14.69 1.40 0.18
CA MET A 96 15.11 2.77 -0.12
C MET A 96 14.91 3.74 1.06
N LEU A 97 13.99 3.45 1.97
CA LEU A 97 13.80 4.18 3.23
C LEU A 97 14.71 3.68 4.37
N GLY A 98 15.61 2.74 4.10
CA GLY A 98 16.50 2.16 5.09
C GLY A 98 15.85 1.15 6.04
N LEU A 99 14.62 0.71 5.73
CA LEU A 99 13.89 -0.28 6.52
C LEU A 99 14.27 -1.70 6.09
N LYS A 100 14.13 -2.65 7.00
CA LYS A 100 14.22 -4.06 6.66
C LYS A 100 12.98 -4.47 5.85
N ALA A 101 13.18 -4.99 4.65
CA ALA A 101 12.10 -5.52 3.82
C ALA A 101 12.03 -7.05 3.96
N LEU A 102 10.88 -7.56 4.36
CA LEU A 102 10.56 -8.99 4.45
C LEU A 102 9.47 -9.29 3.43
N ALA A 103 9.84 -9.91 2.33
CA ALA A 103 8.96 -10.10 1.20
C ALA A 103 8.72 -11.58 0.91
N SER A 104 7.53 -11.95 0.50
CA SER A 104 7.24 -13.30 0.06
C SER A 104 6.23 -13.34 -1.08
N ASP A 105 6.27 -14.42 -1.82
CA ASP A 105 5.31 -14.72 -2.89
C ASP A 105 5.18 -16.25 -3.05
N LEU A 106 4.03 -16.71 -3.49
CA LEU A 106 3.79 -18.12 -3.76
C LEU A 106 4.54 -18.58 -5.04
N ASP A 107 4.71 -17.69 -6.01
CA ASP A 107 5.43 -17.95 -7.27
C ASP A 107 6.94 -17.72 -7.09
N SER A 108 7.74 -18.79 -7.21
CA SER A 108 9.19 -18.73 -7.11
C SER A 108 9.84 -17.75 -8.10
N ARG A 109 9.23 -17.52 -9.28
CA ARG A 109 9.73 -16.54 -10.25
C ARG A 109 9.61 -15.10 -9.73
N MET A 110 8.55 -14.81 -8.95
CA MET A 110 8.40 -13.52 -8.29
C MET A 110 9.45 -13.35 -7.19
N VAL A 111 9.71 -14.39 -6.41
CA VAL A 111 10.74 -14.40 -5.37
C VAL A 111 12.13 -14.07 -5.96
N GLU A 112 12.54 -14.77 -7.00
CA GLU A 112 13.84 -14.53 -7.63
C GLU A 112 13.89 -13.15 -8.32
N GLY A 113 12.85 -12.78 -9.06
CA GLY A 113 12.80 -11.46 -9.70
C GLY A 113 12.75 -10.30 -8.69
N THR A 114 12.14 -10.49 -7.54
CA THR A 114 12.17 -9.49 -6.45
C THR A 114 13.57 -9.33 -5.87
N LYS A 115 14.34 -10.41 -5.69
CA LYS A 115 15.76 -10.35 -5.27
C LYS A 115 16.60 -9.57 -6.28
N GLU A 116 16.47 -9.89 -7.57
CA GLU A 116 17.18 -9.18 -8.65
C GLU A 116 16.87 -7.67 -8.64
N ASN A 117 15.59 -7.32 -8.45
CA ASN A 117 15.17 -5.93 -8.40
C ASN A 117 15.64 -5.19 -7.15
N LEU A 118 15.69 -5.85 -5.98
CA LEU A 118 16.23 -5.26 -4.75
C LEU A 118 17.74 -5.02 -4.84
N ASP A 119 18.49 -5.96 -5.40
CA ASP A 119 19.92 -5.80 -5.67
C ASP A 119 20.20 -4.65 -6.65
N TRP A 120 19.40 -4.56 -7.72
CA TRP A 120 19.50 -3.49 -8.70
C TRP A 120 19.16 -2.11 -8.08
N ALA A 121 18.14 -2.03 -7.22
CA ALA A 121 17.71 -0.77 -6.61
C ALA A 121 18.75 -0.17 -5.65
N GLY A 122 19.61 -0.99 -5.05
CA GLY A 122 20.69 -0.52 -4.18
C GLY A 122 20.21 0.22 -2.94
N GLY A 123 19.05 -0.13 -2.38
CA GLY A 123 18.54 0.45 -1.15
C GLY A 123 19.47 0.20 0.04
N THR A 124 19.37 1.07 1.07
CA THR A 124 20.23 0.98 2.29
C THR A 124 19.66 0.02 3.32
N GLY A 125 18.38 -0.33 3.24
CA GLY A 125 17.73 -1.31 4.10
C GLY A 125 18.12 -2.73 3.73
N SER A 126 18.23 -3.61 4.73
CA SER A 126 18.39 -5.03 4.49
C SER A 126 17.11 -5.66 3.97
N TYR A 127 17.23 -6.76 3.25
CA TYR A 127 16.04 -7.48 2.81
C TYR A 127 16.19 -9.00 2.97
N ARG A 128 15.05 -9.67 2.99
CA ARG A 128 14.93 -11.12 2.88
C ARG A 128 13.69 -11.44 2.05
N VAL A 129 13.82 -12.34 1.06
CA VAL A 129 12.72 -12.74 0.17
C VAL A 129 12.60 -14.25 0.18
N GLU A 130 11.42 -14.75 0.51
CA GLU A 130 11.17 -16.19 0.67
C GLU A 130 9.93 -16.62 -0.13
N ARG A 131 9.92 -17.89 -0.54
CA ARG A 131 8.73 -18.49 -1.11
C ARG A 131 7.80 -18.96 0.00
N CYS A 132 6.62 -18.33 0.11
CA CYS A 132 5.65 -18.66 1.15
C CYS A 132 4.25 -18.25 0.71
N SER A 133 3.22 -18.96 1.19
CA SER A 133 1.85 -18.51 1.11
C SER A 133 1.60 -17.37 2.11
N ALA A 134 0.72 -16.44 1.77
CA ALA A 134 0.48 -15.25 2.57
C ALA A 134 -0.14 -15.56 3.96
N ASP A 135 -0.93 -16.61 4.05
CA ASP A 135 -1.52 -17.12 5.29
C ASP A 135 -0.52 -17.82 6.23
N SER A 136 0.66 -18.19 5.71
CA SER A 136 1.70 -18.92 6.45
C SER A 136 2.99 -18.09 6.67
N THR A 137 2.94 -16.77 6.42
CA THR A 137 4.12 -15.92 6.58
C THR A 137 4.61 -15.84 8.01
N HIS A 138 3.75 -16.05 9.01
CA HIS A 138 4.12 -16.13 10.42
C HIS A 138 5.08 -17.29 10.72
N GLU A 139 4.99 -18.41 10.00
CA GLU A 139 5.90 -19.55 10.15
C GLU A 139 7.33 -19.21 9.66
N VAL A 140 7.43 -18.30 8.66
CA VAL A 140 8.70 -17.90 8.04
C VAL A 140 9.37 -16.75 8.78
N TRP A 141 8.59 -15.75 9.19
CA TRP A 141 9.14 -14.54 9.80
C TRP A 141 9.18 -14.59 11.32
N GLY A 142 8.35 -15.44 11.95
CA GLY A 142 8.18 -15.47 13.40
C GLY A 142 7.66 -14.15 13.96
N SER A 143 7.77 -13.94 15.26
CA SER A 143 7.34 -12.71 15.91
C SER A 143 8.34 -11.57 15.67
N ILE A 144 7.82 -10.38 15.34
CA ILE A 144 8.58 -9.15 15.11
C ILE A 144 7.98 -8.06 15.99
N GLU A 145 8.79 -7.45 16.86
CA GLU A 145 8.31 -6.50 17.87
C GLU A 145 7.63 -5.26 17.28
N ARG A 146 8.16 -4.73 16.17
CA ARG A 146 7.60 -3.55 15.49
C ARG A 146 7.71 -3.72 13.99
N CYS A 147 6.61 -4.05 13.35
CA CYS A 147 6.61 -4.07 11.89
C CYS A 147 5.32 -3.49 11.32
N SER A 148 5.36 -3.18 10.04
CA SER A 148 4.19 -2.81 9.25
C SER A 148 4.01 -3.83 8.13
N PHE A 149 2.76 -4.15 7.84
CA PHE A 149 2.38 -5.01 6.71
C PHE A 149 1.90 -4.12 5.59
N VAL A 150 2.59 -4.16 4.46
CA VAL A 150 2.24 -3.32 3.30
C VAL A 150 2.17 -4.22 2.09
N PHE A 151 0.99 -4.29 1.45
CA PHE A 151 0.79 -5.24 0.36
C PHE A 151 -0.40 -4.91 -0.56
N ASP A 152 -0.34 -5.47 -1.78
CA ASP A 152 -1.39 -5.47 -2.80
C ASP A 152 -1.78 -6.94 -3.07
N PRO A 153 -2.87 -7.46 -2.46
CA PRO A 153 -3.24 -8.86 -2.60
C PRO A 153 -3.69 -9.19 -4.02
N PRO A 154 -3.55 -10.45 -4.47
CA PRO A 154 -4.04 -10.86 -5.78
C PRO A 154 -5.57 -10.82 -5.82
N TYR A 155 -6.11 -10.32 -6.90
CA TYR A 155 -7.54 -10.31 -7.19
C TYR A 155 -7.79 -10.67 -8.67
N GLY A 156 -8.92 -11.33 -8.96
CA GLY A 156 -9.26 -11.81 -10.29
C GLY A 156 -9.56 -10.70 -11.31
N ARG A 157 -9.96 -11.09 -12.51
CA ARG A 157 -10.26 -10.15 -13.60
C ARG A 157 -11.44 -9.21 -13.30
N ASN A 158 -12.40 -9.65 -12.49
CA ASN A 158 -13.54 -8.85 -12.00
C ASN A 158 -13.29 -8.41 -10.55
N ALA A 159 -12.17 -7.82 -10.32
CA ALA A 159 -11.54 -7.63 -9.02
C ALA A 159 -12.45 -7.05 -7.91
N TRP A 160 -13.38 -6.15 -8.26
CA TRP A 160 -14.24 -5.51 -7.25
C TRP A 160 -15.63 -6.15 -7.13
N THR A 161 -16.01 -7.05 -8.06
CA THR A 161 -17.31 -7.75 -8.05
C THR A 161 -17.20 -9.23 -7.68
N SER A 162 -16.02 -9.74 -7.41
CA SER A 162 -15.73 -11.15 -7.15
C SER A 162 -15.03 -11.29 -5.80
N GLU A 163 -15.40 -12.33 -5.06
CA GLU A 163 -14.71 -12.74 -3.83
C GLU A 163 -13.37 -13.45 -4.10
N ASP A 164 -12.95 -13.55 -5.37
CA ASP A 164 -11.66 -14.11 -5.73
C ASP A 164 -10.54 -13.39 -4.97
N GLY A 165 -9.77 -14.13 -4.19
CA GLY A 165 -8.68 -13.60 -3.38
C GLY A 165 -9.08 -13.10 -1.98
N LEU A 166 -10.38 -13.07 -1.62
CA LEU A 166 -10.82 -12.64 -0.29
C LEU A 166 -10.22 -13.51 0.82
N ASP A 167 -10.34 -14.85 0.69
CA ASP A 167 -9.78 -15.78 1.70
C ASP A 167 -8.26 -15.63 1.83
N VAL A 168 -7.56 -15.41 0.71
CA VAL A 168 -6.10 -15.19 0.70
C VAL A 168 -5.75 -13.89 1.41
N PHE A 169 -6.53 -12.83 1.18
CA PHE A 169 -6.39 -11.55 1.87
C PHE A 169 -6.63 -11.68 3.38
N LEU A 170 -7.72 -12.33 3.78
CA LEU A 170 -8.05 -12.55 5.20
C LEU A 170 -7.02 -13.45 5.89
N GLY A 171 -6.50 -14.47 5.20
CA GLY A 171 -5.41 -15.30 5.68
C GLY A 171 -4.12 -14.49 5.93
N ALA A 172 -3.81 -13.54 5.05
CA ALA A 172 -2.69 -12.63 5.25
C ALA A 172 -2.88 -11.73 6.49
N LEU A 173 -4.11 -11.25 6.75
CA LEU A 173 -4.43 -10.47 7.95
C LEU A 173 -4.25 -11.31 9.23
N SER A 174 -4.68 -12.57 9.21
CA SER A 174 -4.47 -13.52 10.32
C SER A 174 -2.98 -13.69 10.60
N SER A 175 -2.21 -14.02 9.56
CA SER A 175 -0.76 -14.21 9.69
C SER A 175 -0.03 -12.94 10.16
N ALA A 176 -0.47 -11.76 9.70
CA ALA A 176 0.06 -10.48 10.16
C ALA A 176 -0.16 -10.27 11.67
N ARG A 177 -1.31 -10.66 12.18
CA ARG A 177 -1.63 -10.57 13.62
C ARG A 177 -0.72 -11.46 14.46
N GLU A 178 -0.36 -12.64 13.97
CA GLU A 178 0.56 -13.56 14.64
C GLU A 178 2.00 -13.05 14.63
N ILE A 179 2.44 -12.38 13.54
CA ILE A 179 3.78 -11.82 13.42
C ILE A 179 3.96 -10.61 14.35
N CYS A 180 3.02 -9.67 14.33
CA CYS A 180 3.12 -8.41 15.07
C CYS A 180 1.72 -7.92 15.47
N PRO A 181 1.22 -8.32 16.65
CA PRO A 181 -0.11 -7.93 17.12
C PRO A 181 -0.34 -6.41 17.18
N ASP A 182 0.72 -5.63 17.45
CA ASP A 182 0.68 -4.16 17.56
C ASP A 182 1.09 -3.45 16.27
N GLY A 183 1.25 -4.19 15.17
CA GLY A 183 1.65 -3.65 13.88
C GLY A 183 0.59 -2.76 13.22
N THR A 184 0.88 -2.30 12.02
CA THR A 184 -0.08 -1.62 11.14
C THR A 184 -0.20 -2.38 9.84
N VAL A 185 -1.37 -2.37 9.23
CA VAL A 185 -1.59 -2.89 7.87
C VAL A 185 -1.91 -1.73 6.94
N CYS A 186 -1.21 -1.63 5.83
CA CYS A 186 -1.54 -0.75 4.72
C CYS A 186 -1.68 -1.60 3.46
N THR A 187 -2.90 -1.80 3.02
CA THR A 187 -3.21 -2.67 1.87
C THR A 187 -3.94 -1.92 0.79
N MET A 188 -3.86 -2.42 -0.44
CA MET A 188 -4.59 -1.87 -1.57
C MET A 188 -5.64 -2.87 -2.05
N LEU A 189 -6.91 -2.50 -1.98
CA LEU A 189 -8.03 -3.34 -2.37
C LEU A 189 -8.70 -2.82 -3.64
N PRO A 190 -9.14 -3.69 -4.56
CA PRO A 190 -9.92 -3.29 -5.72
C PRO A 190 -11.30 -2.80 -5.29
N SER A 191 -11.76 -1.70 -5.88
CA SER A 191 -13.07 -1.13 -5.59
C SER A 191 -13.80 -0.71 -6.87
N SER A 192 -15.12 -0.56 -6.77
CA SER A 192 -15.90 0.02 -7.85
C SER A 192 -15.48 1.47 -8.13
N PRO A 193 -15.68 1.96 -9.36
CA PRO A 193 -15.28 3.32 -9.76
C PRO A 193 -15.92 4.43 -8.93
N ASP A 194 -17.08 4.18 -8.33
CA ASP A 194 -17.86 5.14 -7.52
C ASP A 194 -17.08 5.63 -6.27
N ALA A 195 -15.99 4.94 -5.90
CA ALA A 195 -15.10 5.36 -4.83
C ALA A 195 -14.54 6.78 -5.01
N LEU A 196 -14.55 7.30 -6.24
CA LEU A 196 -13.98 8.61 -6.59
C LEU A 196 -14.99 9.75 -6.59
N ASP A 197 -16.28 9.44 -6.46
CA ASP A 197 -17.37 10.42 -6.63
C ASP A 197 -17.77 11.11 -5.31
N GLY A 198 -17.02 10.86 -4.22
CA GLY A 198 -17.29 11.44 -2.91
C GLY A 198 -16.63 10.67 -1.76
N PRO A 199 -17.11 10.86 -0.53
CA PRO A 199 -16.68 10.05 0.61
C PRO A 199 -16.93 8.57 0.34
N VAL A 200 -16.03 7.70 0.82
CA VAL A 200 -16.19 6.25 0.67
C VAL A 200 -17.51 5.81 1.31
N SER A 201 -18.44 5.38 0.47
CA SER A 201 -19.77 4.92 0.89
C SER A 201 -19.69 3.50 1.45
N ASP A 202 -20.52 3.20 2.46
CA ASP A 202 -20.65 1.84 3.01
C ASP A 202 -21.14 0.81 1.98
N LYS A 203 -21.77 1.26 0.91
CA LYS A 203 -22.24 0.42 -0.22
C LYS A 203 -21.24 0.29 -1.37
N LEU A 204 -20.05 0.89 -1.24
CA LEU A 204 -19.01 0.73 -2.24
C LEU A 204 -18.64 -0.76 -2.35
N GLN A 205 -18.54 -1.28 -3.56
CA GLN A 205 -18.18 -2.68 -3.78
C GLN A 205 -16.67 -2.86 -3.72
N VAL A 206 -16.23 -3.79 -2.91
CA VAL A 206 -14.82 -4.17 -2.70
C VAL A 206 -14.72 -5.69 -2.62
N MET A 207 -14.07 -6.33 -3.57
CA MET A 207 -13.90 -7.79 -3.62
C MET A 207 -15.22 -8.57 -3.43
N GLY A 208 -16.28 -8.13 -4.07
CA GLY A 208 -17.60 -8.79 -4.03
C GLY A 208 -18.47 -8.45 -2.82
N LEU A 209 -17.95 -7.71 -1.86
CA LEU A 209 -18.64 -7.31 -0.63
C LEU A 209 -18.96 -5.81 -0.65
N ASP A 210 -19.99 -5.39 0.08
CA ASP A 210 -20.17 -3.99 0.44
C ASP A 210 -19.04 -3.54 1.39
N TRP A 211 -18.66 -2.26 1.35
CA TRP A 211 -17.57 -1.74 2.18
C TRP A 211 -17.82 -1.91 3.68
N GLU A 212 -19.06 -1.77 4.12
CA GLU A 212 -19.43 -2.04 5.50
C GLU A 212 -19.15 -3.49 5.89
N GLU A 213 -19.52 -4.45 5.04
CA GLU A 213 -19.27 -5.87 5.25
C GLU A 213 -17.76 -6.17 5.23
N MET A 214 -17.01 -5.60 4.25
CA MET A 214 -15.57 -5.73 4.18
C MET A 214 -14.89 -5.24 5.46
N ARG A 215 -15.29 -4.10 6.03
CA ARG A 215 -14.78 -3.61 7.32
C ARG A 215 -15.06 -4.59 8.45
N GLY A 216 -16.26 -5.18 8.47
CA GLY A 216 -16.61 -6.22 9.43
C GLY A 216 -15.70 -7.45 9.31
N ARG A 217 -15.46 -7.91 8.08
CA ARG A 217 -14.52 -9.03 7.83
C ARG A 217 -13.10 -8.72 8.30
N ILE A 218 -12.60 -7.51 8.03
CA ILE A 218 -11.28 -7.07 8.50
C ILE A 218 -11.22 -7.08 10.05
N ALA A 219 -12.28 -6.61 10.71
CA ALA A 219 -12.36 -6.56 12.17
C ALA A 219 -12.38 -7.95 12.81
N GLU A 220 -13.00 -8.97 12.18
CA GLU A 220 -12.98 -10.37 12.64
C GLU A 220 -11.55 -10.94 12.77
N PHE A 221 -10.61 -10.39 11.99
CA PHE A 221 -9.18 -10.76 12.03
C PHE A 221 -8.34 -9.86 12.94
N GLY A 222 -8.98 -9.03 13.77
CA GLY A 222 -8.30 -8.21 14.77
C GLY A 222 -7.72 -6.90 14.24
N TRP A 223 -8.28 -6.36 13.14
CA TRP A 223 -7.83 -5.11 12.53
C TRP A 223 -8.99 -4.13 12.35
N ASP A 224 -8.83 -2.88 12.79
CA ASP A 224 -9.80 -1.81 12.57
C ASP A 224 -9.36 -0.90 11.44
N VAL A 225 -10.25 -0.61 10.51
CA VAL A 225 -9.98 0.35 9.42
C VAL A 225 -9.89 1.75 9.98
N HIS A 226 -8.69 2.33 9.94
CA HIS A 226 -8.42 3.71 10.35
C HIS A 226 -8.73 4.71 9.23
N SER A 227 -8.36 4.39 8.00
CA SER A 227 -8.66 5.21 6.82
C SER A 227 -8.73 4.39 5.54
N ALA A 228 -9.51 4.88 4.57
CA ALA A 228 -9.63 4.34 3.23
C ALA A 228 -9.53 5.48 2.22
N ILE A 229 -8.54 5.42 1.34
CA ILE A 229 -8.20 6.48 0.39
C ILE A 229 -8.43 5.93 -1.02
N PRO A 230 -9.37 6.48 -1.80
CA PRO A 230 -9.62 6.03 -3.16
C PRO A 230 -8.50 6.48 -4.11
N VAL A 231 -8.08 5.56 -4.96
CA VAL A 231 -7.06 5.78 -5.99
C VAL A 231 -7.62 5.38 -7.35
N ARG A 232 -7.57 6.31 -8.31
CA ARG A 232 -8.01 6.02 -9.68
C ARG A 232 -7.01 5.10 -10.39
N VAL A 233 -7.51 4.03 -11.01
CA VAL A 233 -6.73 3.17 -11.91
C VAL A 233 -7.12 3.44 -13.37
N HIS A 234 -8.40 3.26 -13.71
CA HIS A 234 -8.97 3.59 -15.01
C HIS A 234 -10.50 3.75 -14.90
N LYS A 235 -11.19 3.95 -16.02
CA LYS A 235 -12.64 4.27 -16.04
C LYS A 235 -13.54 3.22 -15.34
N SER A 236 -13.12 1.96 -15.28
CA SER A 236 -13.91 0.86 -14.73
C SER A 236 -13.31 0.19 -13.50
N LEU A 237 -12.23 0.74 -12.96
CA LEU A 237 -11.56 0.22 -11.75
C LEU A 237 -10.98 1.36 -10.95
N SER A 238 -11.35 1.40 -9.69
CA SER A 238 -10.67 2.15 -8.64
C SER A 238 -10.04 1.17 -7.65
N ARG A 239 -9.22 1.69 -6.76
CA ARG A 239 -8.65 0.95 -5.64
C ARG A 239 -8.79 1.77 -4.38
N LEU A 240 -8.84 1.12 -3.26
CA LEU A 240 -8.74 1.74 -1.94
C LEU A 240 -7.37 1.42 -1.35
N VAL A 241 -6.61 2.43 -0.97
CA VAL A 241 -5.51 2.26 -0.02
C VAL A 241 -6.13 2.29 1.37
N VAL A 242 -6.10 1.16 2.04
CA VAL A 242 -6.73 0.93 3.34
C VAL A 242 -5.65 0.83 4.40
N LEU A 243 -5.73 1.71 5.39
CA LEU A 243 -4.86 1.68 6.57
C LEU A 243 -5.64 1.10 7.74
N CYS A 244 -5.10 0.05 8.34
CA CYS A 244 -5.70 -0.59 9.50
C CYS A 244 -4.75 -0.53 10.70
N HIS A 245 -5.34 -0.39 11.87
CA HIS A 245 -4.68 -0.51 13.17
C HIS A 245 -5.18 -1.78 13.87
N PRO A 246 -4.43 -2.30 14.86
CA PRO A 246 -4.93 -3.39 15.67
C PRO A 246 -6.23 -3.01 16.37
N SER A 247 -7.21 -3.92 16.39
CA SER A 247 -8.38 -3.79 17.25
C SER A 247 -7.98 -3.92 18.73
N ASP A 248 -8.65 -3.16 19.59
CA ASP A 248 -8.43 -3.16 21.05
C ASP A 248 -8.79 -4.51 21.70
#